data_2bf24e5d8339fc1096fb6ee96a64f169
#
_entry.id   2bf24e5d8339fc1096fb6ee96a64f169
#
_cell.length_a   1.000
_cell.length_b   1.000
_cell.length_c   1.000
_cell.angle_alpha   90.00
_cell.angle_beta   90.00
_cell.angle_gamma   90.00
#
_symmetry.space_group_name_H-M   'P 1'
#
loop_
_entity.id
_entity.type
_entity.pdbx_description
1 polymer ?
#
loop_
_entity_poly.entity_id
_entity_poly.type
_entity_poly.pdbx_seq_one_letter_code
_entity_poly.pdbx_strand_id
1 'polypeptide(L)'
;MYLCPSFIKKLIMDVPFIYGRLAERESFIDRVEDRKELKNFLRHGINVILVSPRRWGKSSLVRTSMEELMQEDQQTKVCFLDASKIHTEEEFYNKFASTVIQGVSSTLEQKLSDLVKFINRFTPSITIASDPMNSIKVNLKVNPIKESPENILQLPERIAEAKGIKIIVCIDEFQQLANLPTWKNLEAMLRAEWQLQHHTTYCLYGSKTHMMKDIFNKASSPFFKFGQLMNLKRIAKEYWIPYIVNNFEHTGKSISESQAECLCERVKYNSWYVQQYSFFLWSHTEKKVTQALLDQQLQLVLDTNEDLFLTEIDELTPTQIGMLKAIASGEKHFNAKDIVEKYGLGQPQSITRNKKVLVEKDLVEKHIQDFSFVDPVFELWLKREYNILPIGIENRTKSVVNETMSNYKK
;
A
#
# COMPACT_ATOMS: atom_id res chain seq x y z
N MET A 1 27.08 -29.70 -26.14
CA MET A 1 26.27 -30.41 -25.14
C MET A 1 25.25 -29.41 -24.60
N TYR A 2 24.06 -29.37 -25.23
CA TYR A 2 22.99 -28.46 -24.81
C TYR A 2 22.29 -29.06 -23.61
N LEU A 3 22.39 -28.40 -22.46
CA LEU A 3 21.65 -28.79 -21.24
C LEU A 3 20.15 -28.58 -21.49
N CYS A 4 19.37 -29.61 -21.20
CA CYS A 4 17.92 -29.64 -21.37
C CYS A 4 17.25 -28.49 -20.59
N PRO A 5 16.28 -27.75 -21.18
CA PRO A 5 15.61 -26.64 -20.50
C PRO A 5 14.92 -27.00 -19.17
N SER A 6 14.57 -28.26 -18.97
CA SER A 6 14.04 -28.79 -17.71
C SER A 6 15.08 -28.87 -16.59
N PHE A 7 16.38 -28.95 -16.92
CA PHE A 7 17.47 -28.96 -15.94
C PHE A 7 17.82 -27.55 -15.45
N ILE A 8 17.64 -26.53 -16.32
CA ILE A 8 17.87 -25.11 -15.95
C ILE A 8 16.79 -24.63 -15.00
N LYS A 9 15.55 -25.10 -15.13
CA LYS A 9 14.46 -24.78 -14.19
C LYS A 9 14.67 -25.31 -12.78
N LYS A 10 15.50 -26.34 -12.58
CA LYS A 10 15.79 -26.96 -11.29
C LYS A 10 16.97 -26.34 -10.55
N LEU A 11 17.68 -25.37 -11.16
CA LEU A 11 18.84 -24.68 -10.58
C LEU A 11 18.57 -23.23 -10.16
N ILE A 12 17.40 -22.70 -10.48
CA ILE A 12 16.94 -21.45 -9.87
C ILE A 12 16.24 -21.89 -8.58
N MET A 13 16.95 -21.85 -7.45
CA MET A 13 16.30 -21.94 -6.14
C MET A 13 15.22 -20.85 -6.13
N ASP A 14 13.96 -21.27 -6.15
CA ASP A 14 12.85 -20.34 -6.04
C ASP A 14 13.01 -19.59 -4.71
N VAL A 15 13.26 -18.28 -4.82
CA VAL A 15 13.41 -17.41 -3.65
C VAL A 15 12.09 -17.40 -2.92
N PRO A 16 11.99 -17.97 -1.70
CA PRO A 16 10.70 -18.22 -1.05
C PRO A 16 10.07 -16.97 -0.47
N PHE A 17 10.84 -15.88 -0.32
CA PHE A 17 10.38 -14.62 0.28
C PHE A 17 10.56 -13.49 -0.72
N ILE A 18 9.46 -12.79 -1.02
CA ILE A 18 9.41 -11.78 -2.08
C ILE A 18 9.02 -10.43 -1.47
N TYR A 19 9.86 -9.43 -1.66
CA TYR A 19 9.58 -8.03 -1.36
C TYR A 19 10.03 -7.13 -2.53
N GLY A 20 9.57 -5.88 -2.58
CA GLY A 20 9.93 -4.95 -3.66
C GLY A 20 9.11 -5.10 -4.93
N ARG A 21 8.26 -6.11 -5.04
CA ARG A 21 7.34 -6.34 -6.15
C ARG A 21 5.97 -6.82 -5.65
N LEU A 22 4.97 -6.81 -6.53
CA LEU A 22 3.66 -7.36 -6.20
C LEU A 22 3.78 -8.86 -5.92
N ALA A 23 3.13 -9.32 -4.85
CA ALA A 23 3.02 -10.75 -4.57
C ALA A 23 2.09 -11.38 -5.60
N GLU A 24 2.56 -12.42 -6.27
CA GLU A 24 1.80 -13.25 -7.19
C GLU A 24 1.22 -14.47 -6.47
N ARG A 25 0.37 -15.26 -7.15
CA ARG A 25 -0.44 -16.33 -6.56
C ARG A 25 0.29 -17.22 -5.55
N GLU A 26 1.50 -17.67 -5.86
CA GLU A 26 2.26 -18.60 -5.03
C GLU A 26 2.90 -17.93 -3.80
N SER A 27 3.17 -16.63 -3.88
CA SER A 27 3.74 -15.81 -2.81
C SER A 27 2.70 -14.96 -2.06
N PHE A 28 1.41 -15.08 -2.45
CA PHE A 28 0.32 -14.34 -1.83
C PHE A 28 -0.18 -15.09 -0.60
N ILE A 29 0.17 -14.55 0.57
CA ILE A 29 -0.18 -15.16 1.86
C ILE A 29 -1.58 -14.74 2.26
N ASP A 30 -2.44 -15.72 2.55
CA ASP A 30 -3.76 -15.55 3.15
C ASP A 30 -4.66 -14.52 2.44
N ARG A 31 -5.45 -13.77 3.19
CA ARG A 31 -6.45 -12.83 2.71
C ARG A 31 -7.64 -13.49 2.00
N VAL A 32 -7.90 -14.75 2.33
CA VAL A 32 -9.00 -15.51 1.73
C VAL A 32 -10.33 -14.77 1.95
N GLU A 33 -10.58 -14.36 3.18
CA GLU A 33 -11.81 -13.62 3.51
C GLU A 33 -11.83 -12.22 2.88
N ASP A 34 -10.72 -11.47 2.93
CA ASP A 34 -10.63 -10.16 2.29
C ASP A 34 -10.86 -10.26 0.77
N ARG A 35 -10.30 -11.29 0.10
CA ARG A 35 -10.52 -11.54 -1.34
C ARG A 35 -11.96 -11.89 -1.64
N LYS A 36 -12.54 -12.79 -0.85
CA LYS A 36 -13.93 -13.22 -0.99
C LYS A 36 -14.90 -12.04 -0.82
N GLU A 37 -14.69 -11.23 0.21
CA GLU A 37 -15.50 -10.04 0.48
C GLU A 37 -15.37 -9.00 -0.64
N LEU A 38 -14.15 -8.68 -1.06
CA LEU A 38 -13.89 -7.75 -2.16
C LEU A 38 -14.55 -8.20 -3.47
N LYS A 39 -14.36 -9.47 -3.85
CA LYS A 39 -15.00 -10.04 -5.06
C LYS A 39 -16.52 -10.03 -4.94
N ASN A 40 -17.07 -10.33 -3.76
CA ASN A 40 -18.51 -10.35 -3.54
C ASN A 40 -19.13 -8.96 -3.75
N PHE A 41 -18.57 -7.90 -3.17
CA PHE A 41 -19.09 -6.54 -3.37
C PHE A 41 -19.02 -6.12 -4.83
N LEU A 42 -17.85 -6.22 -5.46
CA LEU A 42 -17.65 -5.77 -6.82
C LEU A 42 -18.49 -6.54 -7.85
N ARG A 43 -18.66 -7.86 -7.67
CA ARG A 43 -19.52 -8.70 -8.51
C ARG A 43 -20.99 -8.26 -8.51
N HIS A 44 -21.46 -7.75 -7.36
CA HIS A 44 -22.84 -7.32 -7.18
C HIS A 44 -23.04 -5.81 -7.42
N GLY A 45 -22.08 -5.11 -8.04
CA GLY A 45 -22.21 -3.70 -8.39
C GLY A 45 -22.03 -2.76 -7.20
N ILE A 46 -21.45 -3.22 -6.10
CA ILE A 46 -21.19 -2.38 -4.93
C ILE A 46 -19.76 -1.82 -5.02
N ASN A 47 -19.66 -0.49 -5.10
CA ASN A 47 -18.36 0.18 -5.09
C ASN A 47 -17.61 -0.11 -3.79
N VAL A 48 -16.29 -0.26 -3.87
CA VAL A 48 -15.44 -0.53 -2.70
C VAL A 48 -14.40 0.55 -2.53
N ILE A 49 -14.25 1.01 -1.30
CA ILE A 49 -13.17 1.89 -0.86
C ILE A 49 -12.24 1.07 0.05
N LEU A 50 -11.05 0.71 -0.46
CA LEU A 50 -10.08 -0.09 0.28
C LEU A 50 -8.98 0.82 0.84
N VAL A 51 -8.89 0.87 2.16
CA VAL A 51 -7.94 1.73 2.87
C VAL A 51 -6.99 0.90 3.70
N SER A 52 -5.70 1.16 3.55
CA SER A 52 -4.68 0.61 4.46
C SER A 52 -3.37 1.40 4.35
N PRO A 53 -2.53 1.39 5.37
CA PRO A 53 -1.19 1.96 5.27
C PRO A 53 -0.38 1.38 4.11
N ARG A 54 0.72 2.06 3.76
CA ARG A 54 1.67 1.56 2.75
C ARG A 54 2.22 0.18 3.14
N ARG A 55 2.57 -0.64 2.15
CA ARG A 55 3.27 -1.92 2.34
C ARG A 55 2.46 -3.02 3.04
N TRP A 56 1.11 -2.88 3.10
CA TRP A 56 0.22 -3.91 3.67
C TRP A 56 -0.34 -4.91 2.64
N GLY A 57 0.10 -4.84 1.39
CA GLY A 57 -0.32 -5.78 0.33
C GLY A 57 -1.63 -5.41 -0.37
N LYS A 58 -2.10 -4.15 -0.25
CA LYS A 58 -3.34 -3.63 -0.85
C LYS A 58 -3.44 -3.88 -2.37
N SER A 59 -2.43 -3.43 -3.13
CA SER A 59 -2.42 -3.56 -4.59
C SER A 59 -2.33 -5.03 -5.04
N SER A 60 -1.61 -5.88 -4.27
CA SER A 60 -1.58 -7.34 -4.52
C SER A 60 -2.95 -7.96 -4.26
N LEU A 61 -3.64 -7.58 -3.17
CA LEU A 61 -5.00 -8.07 -2.87
C LEU A 61 -5.96 -7.74 -4.01
N VAL A 62 -6.01 -6.47 -4.44
CA VAL A 62 -6.91 -6.03 -5.51
C VAL A 62 -6.60 -6.77 -6.80
N ARG A 63 -5.33 -6.84 -7.21
CA ARG A 63 -4.93 -7.51 -8.45
C ARG A 63 -5.29 -9.00 -8.44
N THR A 64 -4.90 -9.74 -7.41
CA THR A 64 -5.20 -11.17 -7.28
C THR A 64 -6.71 -11.43 -7.27
N SER A 65 -7.48 -10.64 -6.50
CA SER A 65 -8.94 -10.79 -6.44
C SER A 65 -9.60 -10.54 -7.79
N MET A 66 -9.12 -9.56 -8.54
CA MET A 66 -9.68 -9.23 -9.86
C MET A 66 -9.28 -10.26 -10.93
N GLU A 67 -8.08 -10.81 -10.88
CA GLU A 67 -7.66 -11.90 -11.75
C GLU A 67 -8.49 -13.17 -11.51
N GLU A 68 -8.76 -13.50 -10.25
CA GLU A 68 -9.68 -14.60 -9.90
C GLU A 68 -11.09 -14.33 -10.41
N LEU A 69 -11.61 -13.11 -10.20
CA LEU A 69 -12.95 -12.73 -10.64
C LEU A 69 -13.12 -12.84 -12.15
N MET A 70 -12.14 -12.38 -12.94
CA MET A 70 -12.16 -12.51 -14.41
C MET A 70 -12.10 -13.97 -14.88
N GLN A 71 -11.53 -14.89 -14.10
CA GLN A 71 -11.53 -16.32 -14.40
C GLN A 71 -12.88 -16.97 -14.06
N GLU A 72 -13.51 -16.51 -12.98
CA GLU A 72 -14.83 -17.00 -12.54
C GLU A 72 -15.97 -16.46 -13.40
N ASP A 73 -15.82 -15.24 -13.95
CA ASP A 73 -16.82 -14.56 -14.77
C ASP A 73 -16.18 -13.88 -15.99
N GLN A 74 -16.29 -14.51 -17.14
CA GLN A 74 -15.71 -14.02 -18.41
C GLN A 74 -16.39 -12.74 -18.94
N GLN A 75 -17.60 -12.42 -18.48
CA GLN A 75 -18.29 -11.20 -18.82
C GLN A 75 -17.79 -10.00 -18.04
N THR A 76 -17.05 -10.21 -16.96
CA THR A 76 -16.43 -9.15 -16.20
C THR A 76 -15.07 -8.76 -16.80
N LYS A 77 -14.87 -7.46 -17.04
CA LYS A 77 -13.59 -6.86 -17.45
C LYS A 77 -13.08 -5.95 -16.34
N VAL A 78 -11.76 -5.93 -16.17
CA VAL A 78 -11.14 -5.13 -15.11
C VAL A 78 -10.13 -4.16 -15.70
N CYS A 79 -10.22 -2.90 -15.29
CA CYS A 79 -9.36 -1.80 -15.70
C CYS A 79 -8.55 -1.33 -14.49
N PHE A 80 -7.22 -1.28 -14.58
CA PHE A 80 -6.34 -0.83 -13.50
C PHE A 80 -5.71 0.51 -13.84
N LEU A 81 -6.04 1.54 -13.08
CA LEU A 81 -5.48 2.88 -13.18
C LEU A 81 -4.66 3.20 -11.93
N ASP A 82 -3.43 3.65 -12.13
CA ASP A 82 -2.58 4.18 -11.07
C ASP A 82 -2.61 5.71 -11.13
N ALA A 83 -3.15 6.34 -10.08
CA ALA A 83 -3.28 7.79 -9.98
C ALA A 83 -2.02 8.48 -9.42
N SER A 84 -0.99 7.73 -9.02
CA SER A 84 0.22 8.29 -8.37
C SER A 84 0.98 9.32 -9.21
N LYS A 85 0.86 9.25 -10.54
CA LYS A 85 1.54 10.12 -11.51
C LYS A 85 0.60 11.07 -12.23
N ILE A 86 -0.58 11.33 -11.68
CA ILE A 86 -1.55 12.28 -12.24
C ILE A 86 -1.37 13.62 -11.55
N HIS A 87 -1.05 14.64 -12.32
CA HIS A 87 -0.77 16.00 -11.84
C HIS A 87 -1.79 17.03 -12.36
N THR A 88 -2.56 16.68 -13.39
CA THR A 88 -3.59 17.54 -13.97
C THR A 88 -4.89 16.75 -14.19
N GLU A 89 -5.99 17.47 -14.27
CA GLU A 89 -7.30 16.89 -14.59
C GLU A 89 -7.33 16.31 -16.01
N GLU A 90 -6.64 16.95 -16.95
CA GLU A 90 -6.48 16.45 -18.31
C GLU A 90 -5.75 15.11 -18.35
N GLU A 91 -4.66 14.97 -17.60
CA GLU A 91 -3.94 13.70 -17.46
C GLU A 91 -4.84 12.61 -16.87
N PHE A 92 -5.70 12.96 -15.92
CA PHE A 92 -6.66 12.02 -15.36
C PHE A 92 -7.63 11.50 -16.42
N TYR A 93 -8.29 12.39 -17.17
CA TYR A 93 -9.23 11.98 -18.22
C TYR A 93 -8.57 11.15 -19.32
N ASN A 94 -7.38 11.55 -19.77
CA ASN A 94 -6.61 10.82 -20.78
C ASN A 94 -6.27 9.41 -20.29
N LYS A 95 -5.77 9.29 -19.06
CA LYS A 95 -5.38 8.01 -18.48
C LYS A 95 -6.57 7.13 -18.16
N PHE A 96 -7.68 7.72 -17.68
CA PHE A 96 -8.93 7.01 -17.42
C PHE A 96 -9.49 6.39 -18.71
N ALA A 97 -9.68 7.20 -19.76
CA ALA A 97 -10.17 6.71 -21.04
C ALA A 97 -9.27 5.63 -21.63
N SER A 98 -7.94 5.86 -21.64
CA SER A 98 -6.96 4.89 -22.15
C SER A 98 -7.02 3.56 -21.38
N THR A 99 -7.11 3.62 -20.06
CA THR A 99 -7.19 2.44 -19.20
C THR A 99 -8.45 1.64 -19.45
N VAL A 100 -9.61 2.31 -19.58
CA VAL A 100 -10.89 1.66 -19.87
C VAL A 100 -10.84 0.97 -21.23
N ILE A 101 -10.39 1.67 -22.28
CA ILE A 101 -10.31 1.11 -23.63
C ILE A 101 -9.37 -0.10 -23.69
N GLN A 102 -8.21 -0.01 -23.04
CA GLN A 102 -7.24 -1.13 -23.00
C GLN A 102 -7.79 -2.33 -22.22
N GLY A 103 -8.47 -2.10 -21.10
CA GLY A 103 -9.02 -3.17 -20.25
C GLY A 103 -10.14 -3.97 -20.92
N VAL A 104 -10.88 -3.35 -21.86
CA VAL A 104 -11.99 -4.01 -22.57
C VAL A 104 -11.62 -4.51 -23.97
N SER A 105 -10.42 -4.15 -24.48
CA SER A 105 -9.94 -4.57 -25.78
C SER A 105 -9.36 -5.99 -25.69
N SER A 106 -9.80 -6.88 -26.55
CA SER A 106 -9.12 -8.16 -26.76
C SER A 106 -7.97 -7.97 -27.74
N THR A 107 -6.93 -8.76 -27.62
CA THR A 107 -5.60 -8.71 -28.27
C THR A 107 -5.55 -8.73 -29.81
N LEU A 108 -6.65 -8.56 -30.52
CA LEU A 108 -6.68 -8.51 -31.97
C LEU A 108 -6.87 -7.07 -32.45
N GLU A 109 -5.92 -6.56 -33.25
CA GLU A 109 -5.90 -5.19 -33.81
C GLU A 109 -7.23 -4.78 -34.49
N GLN A 110 -7.90 -5.73 -35.16
CA GLN A 110 -9.20 -5.49 -35.75
C GLN A 110 -10.30 -5.13 -34.77
N LYS A 111 -10.31 -5.79 -33.60
CA LYS A 111 -11.30 -5.48 -32.53
C LYS A 111 -11.03 -4.14 -31.83
N LEU A 112 -9.78 -3.70 -31.84
CA LEU A 112 -9.43 -2.37 -31.31
C LEU A 112 -9.96 -1.27 -32.22
N SER A 113 -9.78 -1.42 -33.56
CA SER A 113 -10.28 -0.44 -34.54
C SER A 113 -11.81 -0.33 -34.54
N ASP A 114 -12.50 -1.45 -34.34
CA ASP A 114 -13.96 -1.46 -34.24
C ASP A 114 -14.48 -0.87 -32.92
N LEU A 115 -13.76 -1.13 -31.83
CA LEU A 115 -14.03 -0.50 -30.55
C LEU A 115 -13.84 1.02 -30.63
N VAL A 116 -12.82 1.48 -31.31
CA VAL A 116 -12.56 2.91 -31.49
C VAL A 116 -13.61 3.55 -32.37
N LYS A 117 -13.99 2.91 -33.49
CA LYS A 117 -15.10 3.40 -34.30
C LYS A 117 -16.41 3.48 -33.52
N PHE A 118 -16.62 2.51 -32.63
CA PHE A 118 -17.76 2.52 -31.71
C PHE A 118 -17.69 3.68 -30.73
N ILE A 119 -16.53 3.86 -30.06
CA ILE A 119 -16.32 4.95 -29.11
C ILE A 119 -16.46 6.31 -29.79
N ASN A 120 -15.93 6.48 -31.01
CA ASN A 120 -16.02 7.73 -31.76
C ASN A 120 -17.47 8.12 -32.14
N ARG A 121 -18.43 7.21 -32.06
CA ARG A 121 -19.85 7.57 -32.18
C ARG A 121 -20.37 8.36 -30.97
N PHE A 122 -19.79 8.13 -29.80
CA PHE A 122 -20.19 8.75 -28.54
C PHE A 122 -19.21 9.80 -28.05
N THR A 123 -17.94 9.69 -28.48
CA THR A 123 -16.83 10.54 -28.07
C THR A 123 -15.92 10.82 -29.29
N PRO A 124 -16.36 11.69 -30.23
CA PRO A 124 -15.66 11.85 -31.52
C PRO A 124 -14.25 12.46 -31.43
N SER A 125 -13.84 12.93 -30.28
CA SER A 125 -12.54 13.56 -30.07
C SER A 125 -11.44 12.60 -29.57
N ILE A 126 -11.72 11.30 -29.45
CA ILE A 126 -10.71 10.32 -29.10
C ILE A 126 -9.90 9.94 -30.35
N THR A 127 -8.71 10.49 -30.48
CA THR A 127 -7.75 10.10 -31.52
C THR A 127 -6.81 9.02 -31.01
N ILE A 128 -6.69 7.94 -31.78
CA ILE A 128 -5.70 6.90 -31.52
C ILE A 128 -4.41 7.28 -32.27
N ALA A 129 -3.35 7.54 -31.52
CA ALA A 129 -2.01 7.56 -32.10
C ALA A 129 -1.44 6.14 -32.03
N SER A 130 -1.34 5.48 -33.17
CA SER A 130 -0.58 4.24 -33.28
C SER A 130 0.91 4.56 -33.24
N ASP A 131 1.62 3.96 -32.28
CA ASP A 131 3.08 3.97 -32.29
C ASP A 131 3.55 2.84 -33.22
N PRO A 132 4.23 3.14 -34.36
CA PRO A 132 4.64 2.12 -35.31
C PRO A 132 5.66 1.11 -34.75
N MET A 133 6.30 1.40 -33.61
CA MET A 133 7.32 0.55 -33.00
C MET A 133 6.83 -0.33 -31.84
N ASN A 134 5.61 -0.11 -31.32
CA ASN A 134 5.07 -0.89 -30.22
C ASN A 134 3.58 -1.18 -30.45
N SER A 135 3.29 -2.29 -31.07
CA SER A 135 1.94 -2.77 -31.44
C SER A 135 0.98 -3.01 -30.25
N ILE A 136 1.38 -2.69 -29.02
CA ILE A 136 0.60 -2.97 -27.78
C ILE A 136 0.27 -1.71 -26.97
N LYS A 137 0.91 -0.56 -27.24
CA LYS A 137 0.61 0.69 -26.52
C LYS A 137 -0.20 1.64 -27.40
N VAL A 138 -1.51 1.60 -27.25
CA VAL A 138 -2.40 2.60 -27.82
C VAL A 138 -2.26 3.87 -26.97
N ASN A 139 -1.53 4.86 -27.47
CA ASN A 139 -1.51 6.20 -26.89
C ASN A 139 -2.77 6.94 -27.37
N LEU A 140 -3.79 6.94 -26.54
CA LEU A 140 -4.99 7.73 -26.77
C LEU A 140 -4.73 9.17 -26.33
N LYS A 141 -4.88 10.11 -27.24
CA LYS A 141 -4.99 11.52 -26.87
C LYS A 141 -6.46 11.89 -26.94
N VAL A 142 -7.07 12.04 -25.77
CA VAL A 142 -8.36 12.71 -25.65
C VAL A 142 -8.07 14.19 -25.78
N ASN A 143 -8.75 14.87 -26.66
CA ASN A 143 -8.66 16.32 -26.74
C ASN A 143 -9.73 16.94 -25.84
N PRO A 144 -9.39 17.33 -24.58
CA PRO A 144 -10.37 17.81 -23.60
C PRO A 144 -11.02 19.15 -24.01
N ILE A 145 -10.47 19.85 -25.00
CA ILE A 145 -11.07 21.07 -25.56
C ILE A 145 -12.31 20.74 -26.42
N LYS A 146 -12.42 19.51 -26.92
CA LYS A 146 -13.51 19.07 -27.84
C LYS A 146 -14.48 18.08 -27.22
N GLU A 147 -14.17 17.54 -26.06
CA GLU A 147 -14.99 16.51 -25.41
C GLU A 147 -15.41 16.97 -24.02
N SER A 148 -16.68 16.74 -23.69
CA SER A 148 -17.20 16.97 -22.35
C SER A 148 -16.60 15.94 -21.39
N PRO A 149 -16.07 16.36 -20.23
CA PRO A 149 -15.55 15.44 -19.20
C PRO A 149 -16.55 14.36 -18.81
N GLU A 150 -17.84 14.66 -18.79
CA GLU A 150 -18.93 13.71 -18.46
C GLU A 150 -18.93 12.54 -19.45
N ASN A 151 -18.75 12.80 -20.76
CA ASN A 151 -18.70 11.75 -21.76
C ASN A 151 -17.52 10.78 -21.53
N ILE A 152 -16.38 11.30 -21.07
CA ILE A 152 -15.23 10.48 -20.72
C ILE A 152 -15.53 9.62 -19.49
N LEU A 153 -16.14 10.19 -18.47
CA LEU A 153 -16.51 9.49 -17.25
C LEU A 153 -17.60 8.43 -17.45
N GLN A 154 -18.50 8.64 -18.43
CA GLN A 154 -19.52 7.68 -18.82
C GLN A 154 -19.01 6.58 -19.75
N LEU A 155 -17.78 6.69 -20.26
CA LEU A 155 -17.21 5.75 -21.22
C LEU A 155 -17.30 4.27 -20.80
N PRO A 156 -16.90 3.88 -19.56
CA PRO A 156 -17.01 2.49 -19.15
C PRO A 156 -18.43 1.97 -19.16
N GLU A 157 -19.42 2.76 -18.70
CA GLU A 157 -20.83 2.37 -18.68
C GLU A 157 -21.37 2.15 -20.09
N ARG A 158 -21.14 3.09 -21.00
CA ARG A 158 -21.57 2.97 -22.42
C ARG A 158 -20.99 1.75 -23.12
N ILE A 159 -19.71 1.44 -22.84
CA ILE A 159 -19.07 0.23 -23.39
C ILE A 159 -19.70 -1.03 -22.78
N ALA A 160 -19.92 -1.02 -21.45
CA ALA A 160 -20.50 -2.14 -20.74
C ALA A 160 -21.91 -2.49 -21.26
N GLU A 161 -22.79 -1.48 -21.35
CA GLU A 161 -24.13 -1.63 -21.92
C GLU A 161 -24.10 -2.18 -23.35
N ALA A 162 -23.32 -1.56 -24.23
CA ALA A 162 -23.27 -1.94 -25.64
C ALA A 162 -22.72 -3.34 -25.90
N LYS A 163 -21.85 -3.84 -25.00
CA LYS A 163 -21.22 -5.18 -25.12
C LYS A 163 -21.92 -6.23 -24.25
N GLY A 164 -22.86 -5.86 -23.38
CA GLY A 164 -23.47 -6.76 -22.41
C GLY A 164 -22.46 -7.35 -21.41
N ILE A 165 -21.49 -6.53 -20.97
CA ILE A 165 -20.43 -6.93 -20.04
C ILE A 165 -20.50 -6.09 -18.77
N LYS A 166 -19.81 -6.52 -17.72
CA LYS A 166 -19.54 -5.73 -16.52
C LYS A 166 -18.12 -5.18 -16.56
N ILE A 167 -17.94 -3.93 -16.10
CA ILE A 167 -16.63 -3.31 -16.03
C ILE A 167 -16.34 -2.95 -14.56
N ILE A 168 -15.18 -3.35 -14.07
CA ILE A 168 -14.67 -2.94 -12.76
C ILE A 168 -13.47 -2.03 -12.98
N VAL A 169 -13.55 -0.79 -12.51
CA VAL A 169 -12.46 0.18 -12.60
C VAL A 169 -11.77 0.27 -11.24
N CYS A 170 -10.52 -0.22 -11.19
CA CYS A 170 -9.67 -0.20 -10.01
C CYS A 170 -8.71 0.98 -10.09
N ILE A 171 -8.79 1.92 -9.14
CA ILE A 171 -7.94 3.11 -9.10
C ILE A 171 -7.04 3.06 -7.87
N ASP A 172 -5.73 2.84 -8.11
CA ASP A 172 -4.70 2.88 -7.06
C ASP A 172 -4.30 4.31 -6.73
N GLU A 173 -3.93 4.55 -5.48
CA GLU A 173 -3.53 5.84 -4.92
C GLU A 173 -4.56 6.96 -5.22
N PHE A 174 -5.85 6.62 -5.15
CA PHE A 174 -6.96 7.52 -5.49
C PHE A 174 -6.88 8.88 -4.81
N GLN A 175 -6.39 8.94 -3.56
CA GLN A 175 -6.23 10.19 -2.82
C GLN A 175 -5.26 11.18 -3.48
N GLN A 176 -4.42 10.75 -4.43
CA GLN A 176 -3.56 11.69 -5.16
C GLN A 176 -4.35 12.68 -5.99
N LEU A 177 -5.53 12.32 -6.45
CA LEU A 177 -6.42 13.25 -7.17
C LEU A 177 -6.85 14.42 -6.28
N ALA A 178 -6.90 14.23 -4.96
CA ALA A 178 -7.23 15.31 -4.01
C ALA A 178 -6.14 16.40 -3.91
N ASN A 179 -4.95 16.17 -4.47
CA ASN A 179 -3.91 17.19 -4.57
C ASN A 179 -4.07 18.09 -5.80
N LEU A 180 -5.00 17.78 -6.71
CA LEU A 180 -5.25 18.61 -7.89
C LEU A 180 -5.91 19.93 -7.46
N PRO A 181 -5.50 21.08 -8.04
CA PRO A 181 -6.14 22.37 -7.74
C PRO A 181 -7.65 22.38 -8.02
N THR A 182 -8.10 21.60 -9.00
CA THR A 182 -9.50 21.46 -9.44
C THR A 182 -10.28 20.41 -8.67
N TRP A 183 -9.70 19.76 -7.65
CA TRP A 183 -10.26 18.61 -6.96
C TRP A 183 -11.74 18.75 -6.58
N LYS A 184 -12.12 19.88 -6.00
CA LYS A 184 -13.52 20.09 -5.55
C LYS A 184 -14.53 19.94 -6.68
N ASN A 185 -14.20 20.42 -7.87
CA ASN A 185 -15.07 20.31 -9.04
C ASN A 185 -15.02 18.88 -9.60
N LEU A 186 -13.80 18.34 -9.73
CA LEU A 186 -13.57 16.97 -10.17
C LEU A 186 -14.29 15.96 -9.26
N GLU A 187 -14.17 16.09 -7.95
CA GLU A 187 -14.82 15.22 -6.96
C GLU A 187 -16.34 15.20 -7.15
N ALA A 188 -16.94 16.36 -7.28
CA ALA A 188 -18.38 16.47 -7.49
C ALA A 188 -18.82 15.83 -8.81
N MET A 189 -18.07 16.05 -9.88
CA MET A 189 -18.34 15.48 -11.20
C MET A 189 -18.18 13.96 -11.22
N LEU A 190 -17.10 13.44 -10.66
CA LEU A 190 -16.88 11.98 -10.51
C LEU A 190 -18.05 11.34 -9.76
N ARG A 191 -18.48 11.96 -8.66
CA ARG A 191 -19.61 11.45 -7.87
C ARG A 191 -20.91 11.46 -8.65
N ALA A 192 -21.20 12.55 -9.36
CA ALA A 192 -22.44 12.70 -10.13
C ALA A 192 -22.53 11.64 -11.24
N GLU A 193 -21.44 11.43 -11.98
CA GLU A 193 -21.42 10.50 -13.10
C GLU A 193 -21.38 9.03 -12.65
N TRP A 194 -20.52 8.70 -11.71
CA TRP A 194 -20.31 7.31 -11.32
C TRP A 194 -21.46 6.69 -10.53
N GLN A 195 -22.23 7.48 -9.78
CA GLN A 195 -23.39 6.96 -9.06
C GLN A 195 -24.56 6.52 -9.96
N LEU A 196 -24.58 6.98 -11.21
CA LEU A 196 -25.62 6.65 -12.20
C LEU A 196 -25.31 5.37 -13.00
N GLN A 197 -24.12 4.80 -12.82
CA GLN A 197 -23.66 3.63 -13.57
C GLN A 197 -24.18 2.34 -12.93
N HIS A 198 -24.66 1.43 -13.76
CA HIS A 198 -25.27 0.16 -13.35
C HIS A 198 -24.44 -1.07 -13.77
N HIS A 199 -23.64 -0.93 -14.82
CA HIS A 199 -22.79 -1.99 -15.36
C HIS A 199 -21.31 -1.79 -15.03
N THR A 200 -20.99 -0.62 -14.44
CA THR A 200 -19.63 -0.26 -14.01
C THR A 200 -19.55 -0.14 -12.50
N THR A 201 -18.52 -0.74 -11.92
CA THR A 201 -18.27 -0.71 -10.47
C THR A 201 -16.85 -0.21 -10.21
N TYR A 202 -16.65 0.49 -9.11
CA TYR A 202 -15.38 1.11 -8.76
C TYR A 202 -14.75 0.47 -7.53
N CYS A 203 -13.45 0.16 -7.63
CA CYS A 203 -12.59 -0.19 -6.52
C CYS A 203 -11.57 0.93 -6.33
N LEU A 204 -11.82 1.83 -5.37
CA LEU A 204 -10.96 2.99 -5.09
C LEU A 204 -10.08 2.66 -3.90
N TYR A 205 -8.77 2.69 -4.07
CA TYR A 205 -7.88 2.32 -2.98
C TYR A 205 -6.66 3.25 -2.89
N GLY A 206 -6.13 3.35 -1.68
CA GLY A 206 -5.03 4.25 -1.43
C GLY A 206 -4.32 4.00 -0.10
N SER A 207 -3.11 4.54 0.01
CA SER A 207 -2.22 4.31 1.15
C SER A 207 -2.31 5.41 2.21
N LYS A 208 -2.65 6.64 1.85
CA LYS A 208 -2.79 7.76 2.78
C LYS A 208 -4.12 7.70 3.51
N THR A 209 -4.13 6.95 4.62
CA THR A 209 -5.33 6.63 5.39
C THR A 209 -6.14 7.86 5.80
N HIS A 210 -5.47 8.94 6.23
CA HIS A 210 -6.16 10.16 6.64
C HIS A 210 -6.85 10.86 5.44
N MET A 211 -6.20 10.96 4.28
CA MET A 211 -6.80 11.56 3.08
C MET A 211 -7.98 10.74 2.56
N MET A 212 -7.85 9.40 2.53
CA MET A 212 -8.95 8.52 2.16
C MET A 212 -10.14 8.68 3.09
N LYS A 213 -9.92 8.76 4.42
CA LYS A 213 -10.98 9.05 5.38
C LYS A 213 -11.62 10.42 5.17
N ASP A 214 -10.84 11.42 4.79
CA ASP A 214 -11.35 12.77 4.50
C ASP A 214 -12.26 12.79 3.27
N ILE A 215 -11.91 12.05 2.24
CA ILE A 215 -12.71 11.95 1.01
C ILE A 215 -14.00 11.16 1.25
N PHE A 216 -13.95 10.02 1.93
CA PHE A 216 -15.08 9.06 1.95
C PHE A 216 -15.92 9.08 3.23
N ASN A 217 -15.40 9.60 4.35
CA ASN A 217 -16.09 9.55 5.65
C ASN A 217 -16.60 10.91 6.14
N LYS A 218 -16.20 12.03 5.53
CA LYS A 218 -16.74 13.34 5.88
C LYS A 218 -18.12 13.54 5.24
N ALA A 219 -19.12 13.85 6.06
CA ALA A 219 -20.49 14.09 5.57
C ALA A 219 -20.60 15.24 4.57
N SER A 220 -19.64 16.18 4.57
CA SER A 220 -19.58 17.29 3.62
C SER A 220 -18.90 16.93 2.28
N SER A 221 -18.30 15.75 2.15
CA SER A 221 -17.67 15.31 0.91
C SER A 221 -18.70 14.74 -0.06
N PRO A 222 -18.62 15.04 -1.37
CA PRO A 222 -19.43 14.39 -2.40
C PRO A 222 -19.36 12.86 -2.36
N PHE A 223 -18.20 12.29 -2.05
CA PHE A 223 -18.00 10.84 -1.97
C PHE A 223 -18.48 10.20 -0.66
N PHE A 224 -19.09 10.96 0.24
CA PHE A 224 -19.67 10.37 1.45
C PHE A 224 -20.62 9.21 1.12
N LYS A 225 -20.35 8.04 1.69
CA LYS A 225 -21.12 6.79 1.44
C LYS A 225 -21.21 6.39 -0.05
N PHE A 226 -20.17 6.63 -0.82
CA PHE A 226 -20.11 6.21 -2.23
C PHE A 226 -20.05 4.68 -2.40
N GLY A 227 -19.50 3.97 -1.46
CA GLY A 227 -19.40 2.52 -1.51
C GLY A 227 -19.08 1.92 -0.15
N GLN A 228 -18.81 0.62 -0.15
CA GLN A 228 -18.43 -0.13 1.04
C GLN A 228 -16.98 0.19 1.44
N LEU A 229 -16.78 0.66 2.66
CA LEU A 229 -15.44 0.87 3.21
C LEU A 229 -14.87 -0.47 3.72
N MET A 230 -13.72 -0.86 3.17
CA MET A 230 -12.92 -1.99 3.63
C MET A 230 -11.61 -1.48 4.23
N ASN A 231 -11.40 -1.72 5.50
CA ASN A 231 -10.13 -1.44 6.17
C ASN A 231 -9.30 -2.72 6.20
N LEU A 232 -8.22 -2.75 5.43
CA LEU A 232 -7.36 -3.92 5.38
C LEU A 232 -6.63 -4.07 6.72
N LYS A 233 -6.79 -5.22 7.36
CA LYS A 233 -6.11 -5.57 8.61
C LYS A 233 -4.71 -6.14 8.32
N ARG A 234 -3.84 -6.19 9.32
CA ARG A 234 -2.59 -6.96 9.22
C ARG A 234 -2.92 -8.44 9.04
N ILE A 235 -2.08 -9.14 8.29
CA ILE A 235 -2.16 -10.60 8.20
C ILE A 235 -1.85 -11.16 9.59
N ALA A 236 -2.71 -12.05 10.07
CA ALA A 236 -2.61 -12.60 11.40
C ALA A 236 -1.43 -13.61 11.51
N LYS A 237 -0.95 -13.84 12.73
CA LYS A 237 0.19 -14.72 13.00
C LYS A 237 -0.06 -16.16 12.57
N GLU A 238 -1.31 -16.61 12.66
CA GLU A 238 -1.76 -17.94 12.28
C GLU A 238 -1.49 -18.29 10.81
N TYR A 239 -1.31 -17.26 9.97
CA TYR A 239 -0.95 -17.41 8.56
C TYR A 239 0.53 -17.16 8.31
N TRP A 240 1.12 -16.16 9.01
CA TRP A 240 2.53 -15.84 8.84
C TRP A 240 3.46 -16.94 9.32
N ILE A 241 3.21 -17.49 10.53
CA ILE A 241 4.12 -18.46 11.15
C ILE A 241 4.25 -19.72 10.30
N PRO A 242 3.15 -20.41 9.92
CA PRO A 242 3.25 -21.57 9.03
C PRO A 242 3.87 -21.24 7.66
N TYR A 243 3.56 -20.08 7.09
CA TYR A 243 4.14 -19.66 5.82
C TYR A 243 5.67 -19.55 5.91
N ILE A 244 6.19 -18.90 6.94
CA ILE A 244 7.64 -18.74 7.13
C ILE A 244 8.29 -20.11 7.35
N VAL A 245 7.77 -20.92 8.28
CA VAL A 245 8.31 -22.25 8.60
C VAL A 245 8.35 -23.14 7.36
N ASN A 246 7.22 -23.26 6.66
CA ASN A 246 7.12 -24.08 5.45
C ASN A 246 8.10 -23.65 4.36
N ASN A 247 8.30 -22.34 4.15
CA ASN A 247 9.25 -21.83 3.15
C ASN A 247 10.72 -22.12 3.50
N PHE A 248 11.06 -22.11 4.79
CA PHE A 248 12.38 -22.56 5.23
C PHE A 248 12.56 -24.07 4.98
N GLU A 249 11.57 -24.90 5.36
CA GLU A 249 11.62 -26.35 5.21
C GLU A 249 11.68 -26.78 3.75
N HIS A 250 10.89 -26.19 2.85
CA HIS A 250 10.90 -26.50 1.43
C HIS A 250 12.27 -26.21 0.76
N THR A 251 13.07 -25.35 1.36
CA THR A 251 14.42 -25.02 0.88
C THR A 251 15.55 -25.74 1.65
N GLY A 252 15.20 -26.73 2.49
CA GLY A 252 16.13 -27.54 3.26
C GLY A 252 16.75 -26.83 4.47
N LYS A 253 16.13 -25.73 4.92
CA LYS A 253 16.52 -24.96 6.10
C LYS A 253 15.46 -25.09 7.18
N SER A 254 15.74 -24.65 8.41
CA SER A 254 14.76 -24.70 9.49
C SER A 254 14.77 -23.44 10.36
N ILE A 255 13.57 -23.03 10.75
CA ILE A 255 13.28 -21.98 11.73
C ILE A 255 12.19 -22.53 12.68
N SER A 256 12.29 -22.23 13.97
CA SER A 256 11.23 -22.61 14.91
C SER A 256 10.03 -21.66 14.79
N GLU A 257 8.83 -22.14 15.16
CA GLU A 257 7.63 -21.29 15.22
C GLU A 257 7.85 -20.07 16.12
N SER A 258 8.50 -20.24 17.27
CA SER A 258 8.80 -19.13 18.19
C SER A 258 9.74 -18.09 17.58
N GLN A 259 10.69 -18.50 16.75
CA GLN A 259 11.58 -17.58 16.03
C GLN A 259 10.84 -16.87 14.91
N ALA A 260 9.97 -17.56 14.18
CA ALA A 260 9.12 -16.98 13.15
C ALA A 260 8.12 -15.97 13.76
N GLU A 261 7.52 -16.28 14.91
CA GLU A 261 6.67 -15.35 15.66
C GLU A 261 7.44 -14.12 16.11
N CYS A 262 8.62 -14.30 16.71
CA CYS A 262 9.51 -13.21 17.13
C CYS A 262 9.90 -12.30 15.97
N LEU A 263 10.20 -12.86 14.78
CA LEU A 263 10.45 -12.10 13.55
C LEU A 263 9.26 -11.21 13.21
N CYS A 264 8.07 -11.78 13.18
CA CYS A 264 6.83 -11.03 12.83
C CYS A 264 6.51 -9.93 13.85
N GLU A 265 6.65 -10.22 15.16
CA GLU A 265 6.39 -9.27 16.23
C GLU A 265 7.32 -8.06 16.17
N ARG A 266 8.61 -8.27 15.91
CA ARG A 266 9.62 -7.21 15.80
C ARG A 266 9.26 -6.16 14.76
N VAL A 267 8.70 -6.59 13.63
CA VAL A 267 8.25 -5.70 12.55
C VAL A 267 6.72 -5.48 12.56
N LYS A 268 6.09 -5.78 13.71
CA LYS A 268 4.65 -5.59 13.96
C LYS A 268 3.76 -6.15 12.85
N TYR A 269 4.11 -7.32 12.31
CA TYR A 269 3.37 -8.00 11.24
C TYR A 269 3.17 -7.15 9.96
N ASN A 270 4.05 -6.18 9.70
CA ASN A 270 4.02 -5.43 8.45
C ASN A 270 4.46 -6.33 7.29
N SER A 271 3.59 -6.56 6.32
CA SER A 271 3.79 -7.57 5.27
C SER A 271 5.09 -7.39 4.48
N TRP A 272 5.47 -6.15 4.18
CA TRP A 272 6.74 -5.88 3.50
C TRP A 272 7.94 -6.28 4.33
N TYR A 273 7.96 -5.88 5.59
CA TYR A 273 9.10 -6.13 6.46
C TYR A 273 9.17 -7.58 6.95
N VAL A 274 8.03 -8.26 7.09
CA VAL A 274 8.05 -9.70 7.34
C VAL A 274 8.72 -10.42 6.18
N GLN A 275 8.39 -10.09 4.93
CA GLN A 275 9.02 -10.67 3.75
C GLN A 275 10.51 -10.32 3.64
N GLN A 276 10.87 -9.04 3.83
CA GLN A 276 12.27 -8.57 3.77
C GLN A 276 13.13 -9.24 4.85
N TYR A 277 12.64 -9.26 6.08
CA TYR A 277 13.36 -9.86 7.21
C TYR A 277 13.49 -11.38 7.04
N SER A 278 12.41 -12.04 6.60
CA SER A 278 12.44 -13.47 6.28
C SER A 278 13.43 -13.78 5.15
N PHE A 279 13.50 -12.94 4.12
CA PHE A 279 14.47 -13.09 3.04
C PHE A 279 15.91 -12.97 3.53
N PHE A 280 16.24 -11.94 4.31
CA PHE A 280 17.58 -11.77 4.85
C PHE A 280 17.96 -12.93 5.78
N LEU A 281 17.05 -13.33 6.66
CA LEU A 281 17.27 -14.45 7.56
C LEU A 281 17.48 -15.75 6.79
N TRP A 282 16.63 -16.05 5.81
CA TRP A 282 16.72 -17.24 4.97
C TRP A 282 18.03 -17.27 4.16
N SER A 283 18.40 -16.15 3.54
CA SER A 283 19.58 -16.08 2.68
C SER A 283 20.88 -16.31 3.46
N HIS A 284 20.94 -15.89 4.73
CA HIS A 284 22.12 -16.06 5.59
C HIS A 284 22.07 -17.32 6.48
N THR A 285 20.97 -18.06 6.47
CA THR A 285 20.86 -19.33 7.20
C THR A 285 21.48 -20.45 6.38
N GLU A 286 22.41 -21.19 6.92
CA GLU A 286 22.95 -22.41 6.29
C GLU A 286 21.96 -23.58 6.44
N LYS A 287 21.66 -23.99 7.67
CA LYS A 287 20.74 -25.09 7.99
C LYS A 287 19.65 -24.70 8.97
N LYS A 288 20.02 -24.08 10.07
CA LYS A 288 19.10 -23.76 11.16
C LYS A 288 19.28 -22.33 11.64
N VAL A 289 18.19 -21.61 11.81
CA VAL A 289 18.20 -20.26 12.38
C VAL A 289 18.68 -20.29 13.83
N THR A 290 19.58 -19.37 14.18
CA THR A 290 19.98 -19.09 15.57
C THR A 290 19.41 -17.76 16.04
N GLN A 291 19.33 -17.56 17.36
CA GLN A 291 18.88 -16.29 17.92
C GLN A 291 19.82 -15.14 17.53
N ALA A 292 21.14 -15.38 17.56
CA ALA A 292 22.11 -14.38 17.14
C ALA A 292 21.94 -13.95 15.67
N LEU A 293 21.65 -14.92 14.78
CA LEU A 293 21.39 -14.61 13.37
C LEU A 293 20.10 -13.80 13.21
N LEU A 294 19.05 -14.16 13.95
CA LEU A 294 17.80 -13.39 13.97
C LEU A 294 18.06 -11.94 14.37
N ASP A 295 18.82 -11.70 15.42
CA ASP A 295 19.14 -10.34 15.89
C ASP A 295 20.03 -9.58 14.88
N GLN A 296 21.01 -10.24 14.29
CA GLN A 296 21.87 -9.65 13.26
C GLN A 296 21.10 -9.26 11.99
N GLN A 297 20.17 -10.10 11.54
CA GLN A 297 19.39 -9.78 10.35
C GLN A 297 18.37 -8.67 10.58
N LEU A 298 17.91 -8.45 11.82
CA LEU A 298 17.14 -7.25 12.16
C LEU A 298 17.98 -5.98 11.96
N GLN A 299 19.25 -5.99 12.38
CA GLN A 299 20.13 -4.83 12.14
C GLN A 299 20.28 -4.58 10.65
N LEU A 300 20.44 -5.62 9.84
CA LEU A 300 20.52 -5.47 8.38
C LEU A 300 19.24 -4.88 7.78
N VAL A 301 18.05 -5.22 8.32
CA VAL A 301 16.79 -4.58 7.92
C VAL A 301 16.80 -3.08 8.24
N LEU A 302 17.30 -2.69 9.42
CA LEU A 302 17.39 -1.28 9.82
C LEU A 302 18.37 -0.53 8.92
N ASP A 303 19.58 -1.07 8.70
CA ASP A 303 20.64 -0.45 7.91
C ASP A 303 20.25 -0.29 6.44
N THR A 304 19.58 -1.28 5.87
CA THR A 304 19.10 -1.24 4.47
C THR A 304 18.07 -0.13 4.23
N ASN A 305 17.31 0.26 5.25
CA ASN A 305 16.28 1.30 5.15
C ASN A 305 16.74 2.66 5.71
N GLU A 306 17.98 2.77 6.20
CA GLU A 306 18.49 3.95 6.89
C GLU A 306 18.46 5.22 6.04
N ASP A 307 18.93 5.19 4.80
CA ASP A 307 18.92 6.37 3.89
C ASP A 307 17.51 6.91 3.68
N LEU A 308 16.50 6.02 3.60
CA LEU A 308 15.10 6.41 3.51
C LEU A 308 14.66 7.14 4.78
N PHE A 309 15.03 6.61 5.95
CA PHE A 309 14.64 7.19 7.23
C PHE A 309 15.35 8.51 7.54
N LEU A 310 16.61 8.64 7.13
CA LEU A 310 17.34 9.91 7.21
C LEU A 310 16.66 10.97 6.36
N THR A 311 16.25 10.64 5.13
CA THR A 311 15.50 11.58 4.26
C THR A 311 14.21 12.05 4.92
N GLU A 312 13.45 11.15 5.58
CA GLU A 312 12.23 11.52 6.31
C GLU A 312 12.52 12.46 7.51
N ILE A 313 13.63 12.20 8.24
CA ILE A 313 14.05 13.04 9.38
C ILE A 313 14.53 14.42 8.92
N ASP A 314 15.29 14.51 7.82
CA ASP A 314 15.84 15.78 7.29
C ASP A 314 14.74 16.77 6.89
N GLU A 315 13.55 16.29 6.56
CA GLU A 315 12.39 17.12 6.28
C GLU A 315 11.67 17.67 7.52
N LEU A 316 12.11 17.29 8.74
CA LEU A 316 11.43 17.62 9.97
C LEU A 316 12.15 18.73 10.76
N THR A 317 11.36 19.55 11.43
CA THR A 317 11.90 20.51 12.40
C THR A 317 12.37 19.82 13.70
N PRO A 318 13.29 20.41 14.47
CA PRO A 318 13.75 19.85 15.75
C PRO A 318 12.60 19.51 16.72
N THR A 319 11.53 20.32 16.77
CA THR A 319 10.36 20.07 17.61
C THR A 319 9.48 18.93 17.12
N GLN A 320 9.47 18.66 15.79
CA GLN A 320 8.80 17.49 15.21
C GLN A 320 9.59 16.20 15.50
N ILE A 321 10.91 16.25 15.39
CA ILE A 321 11.80 15.13 15.78
C ILE A 321 11.64 14.84 17.28
N GLY A 322 11.61 15.87 18.13
CA GLY A 322 11.32 15.72 19.54
C GLY A 322 9.98 15.03 19.81
N MET A 323 8.94 15.40 19.05
CA MET A 323 7.63 14.75 19.14
C MET A 323 7.68 13.27 18.73
N LEU A 324 8.41 12.90 17.65
CA LEU A 324 8.60 11.50 17.26
C LEU A 324 9.32 10.71 18.36
N LYS A 325 10.37 11.30 18.99
CA LYS A 325 11.08 10.68 20.12
C LYS A 325 10.15 10.44 21.31
N ALA A 326 9.31 11.41 21.65
CA ALA A 326 8.33 11.27 22.73
C ALA A 326 7.32 10.14 22.43
N ILE A 327 6.80 10.07 21.20
CA ILE A 327 5.91 8.98 20.75
C ILE A 327 6.64 7.63 20.79
N ALA A 328 7.88 7.54 20.31
CA ALA A 328 8.69 6.33 20.33
C ALA A 328 8.98 5.82 21.74
N SER A 329 9.10 6.73 22.69
CA SER A 329 9.26 6.41 24.13
C SER A 329 7.96 5.93 24.78
N GLY A 330 6.80 6.07 24.11
CA GLY A 330 5.49 5.71 24.67
C GLY A 330 4.85 6.79 25.53
N GLU A 331 5.32 8.04 25.43
CA GLU A 331 4.74 9.17 26.16
C GLU A 331 3.32 9.46 25.69
N LYS A 332 2.43 9.80 26.62
CA LYS A 332 1.01 10.12 26.33
C LYS A 332 0.64 11.56 26.65
N HIS A 333 1.32 12.15 27.63
CA HIS A 333 1.01 13.49 28.17
C HIS A 333 1.97 14.56 27.63
N PHE A 334 1.93 14.81 26.34
CA PHE A 334 2.88 15.70 25.62
C PHE A 334 2.90 17.16 26.09
N ASN A 335 1.92 17.60 26.90
CA ASN A 335 1.92 18.95 27.50
C ASN A 335 2.47 18.98 28.93
N ALA A 336 2.87 17.83 29.52
CA ALA A 336 3.49 17.79 30.80
C ALA A 336 4.87 18.48 30.77
N LYS A 337 5.19 19.30 31.78
CA LYS A 337 6.37 20.17 31.76
C LYS A 337 7.68 19.39 31.58
N ASP A 338 7.81 18.27 32.26
CA ASP A 338 8.96 17.35 32.19
C ASP A 338 9.11 16.74 30.80
N ILE A 339 8.01 16.36 30.12
CA ILE A 339 8.01 15.83 28.75
C ILE A 339 8.36 16.91 27.74
N VAL A 340 7.80 18.12 27.90
CA VAL A 340 8.11 19.27 27.04
C VAL A 340 9.59 19.61 27.11
N GLU A 341 10.17 19.66 28.31
CA GLU A 341 11.60 19.93 28.49
C GLU A 341 12.48 18.78 28.01
N LYS A 342 12.16 17.53 28.31
CA LYS A 342 12.92 16.33 27.93
C LYS A 342 13.07 16.18 26.41
N TYR A 343 12.00 16.44 25.67
CA TYR A 343 11.97 16.23 24.21
C TYR A 343 11.99 17.52 23.40
N GLY A 344 12.04 18.71 24.02
CA GLY A 344 12.09 19.98 23.33
C GLY A 344 10.83 20.27 22.50
N LEU A 345 9.63 19.98 23.04
CA LEU A 345 8.39 20.02 22.26
C LEU A 345 7.86 21.43 21.96
N GLY A 346 8.36 22.43 22.69
CA GLY A 346 7.94 23.83 22.58
C GLY A 346 6.60 24.13 23.24
N GLN A 347 5.91 25.16 22.77
CA GLN A 347 4.65 25.63 23.35
C GLN A 347 3.47 24.70 22.98
N PRO A 348 2.35 24.70 23.73
CA PRO A 348 1.17 23.85 23.46
C PRO A 348 0.63 23.95 22.04
N GLN A 349 0.65 25.16 21.44
CA GLN A 349 0.25 25.37 20.05
C GLN A 349 1.17 24.63 19.07
N SER A 350 2.49 24.64 19.33
CA SER A 350 3.48 23.92 18.54
C SER A 350 3.27 22.43 18.62
N ILE A 351 2.99 21.90 19.82
CA ILE A 351 2.68 20.49 20.07
C ILE A 351 1.46 20.05 19.22
N THR A 352 0.38 20.84 19.26
CA THR A 352 -0.83 20.56 18.50
C THR A 352 -0.58 20.57 17.00
N ARG A 353 0.16 21.57 16.50
CA ARG A 353 0.54 21.68 15.10
C ARG A 353 1.44 20.53 14.67
N ASN A 354 2.46 20.19 15.46
CA ASN A 354 3.40 19.12 15.11
C ASN A 354 2.70 17.75 15.06
N LYS A 355 1.77 17.44 15.97
CA LYS A 355 0.93 16.24 15.89
C LYS A 355 0.19 16.15 14.55
N LYS A 356 -0.40 17.27 14.12
CA LYS A 356 -1.12 17.33 12.84
C LYS A 356 -0.19 17.09 11.65
N VAL A 357 0.96 17.77 11.62
CA VAL A 357 1.95 17.63 10.54
C VAL A 357 2.49 16.21 10.45
N LEU A 358 2.81 15.57 11.58
CA LEU A 358 3.31 14.19 11.57
C LEU A 358 2.27 13.18 11.06
N VAL A 359 0.98 13.43 11.32
CA VAL A 359 -0.11 12.62 10.75
C VAL A 359 -0.27 12.89 9.25
N GLU A 360 -0.22 14.15 8.81
CA GLU A 360 -0.31 14.54 7.40
C GLU A 360 0.87 14.00 6.55
N LYS A 361 2.05 13.86 7.17
CA LYS A 361 3.23 13.23 6.56
C LYS A 361 3.19 11.68 6.60
N ASP A 362 2.12 11.07 7.14
CA ASP A 362 2.00 9.61 7.35
C ASP A 362 3.13 8.98 8.19
N LEU A 363 3.79 9.74 9.04
CA LEU A 363 4.82 9.21 9.95
C LEU A 363 4.19 8.55 11.18
N VAL A 364 3.08 9.11 11.66
CA VAL A 364 2.31 8.56 12.79
C VAL A 364 0.82 8.50 12.47
N GLU A 365 0.14 7.53 13.07
CA GLU A 365 -1.31 7.41 13.06
C GLU A 365 -1.87 7.80 14.43
N LYS A 366 -2.94 8.62 14.42
CA LYS A 366 -3.64 9.05 15.63
C LYS A 366 -4.69 8.01 16.00
N HIS A 367 -4.65 7.57 17.25
CA HIS A 367 -5.70 6.80 17.92
C HIS A 367 -6.50 7.67 18.90
N ILE A 368 -7.45 7.08 19.61
CA ILE A 368 -8.33 7.83 20.54
C ILE A 368 -7.51 8.57 21.60
N GLN A 369 -6.50 7.93 22.17
CA GLN A 369 -5.72 8.47 23.30
C GLN A 369 -4.21 8.59 23.05
N ASP A 370 -3.69 8.01 21.95
CA ASP A 370 -2.26 7.99 21.66
C ASP A 370 -1.93 8.04 20.16
N PHE A 371 -0.66 7.87 19.86
CA PHE A 371 -0.12 7.81 18.51
C PHE A 371 0.72 6.56 18.35
N SER A 372 0.72 5.97 17.15
CA SER A 372 1.65 4.90 16.76
C SER A 372 2.36 5.28 15.46
N PHE A 373 3.56 4.74 15.27
CA PHE A 373 4.25 4.87 13.99
C PHE A 373 3.51 4.07 12.91
N VAL A 374 3.40 4.67 11.72
CA VAL A 374 2.86 3.99 10.54
C VAL A 374 3.84 2.92 10.06
N ASP A 375 5.15 3.25 10.06
CA ASP A 375 6.22 2.34 9.72
C ASP A 375 6.90 1.79 10.99
N PRO A 376 6.78 0.49 11.30
CA PRO A 376 7.35 -0.11 12.50
C PRO A 376 8.87 -0.19 12.47
N VAL A 377 9.49 -0.26 11.29
CA VAL A 377 10.95 -0.33 11.16
C VAL A 377 11.57 1.07 11.32
N PHE A 378 10.87 2.12 10.86
CA PHE A 378 11.24 3.50 11.17
C PHE A 378 11.23 3.77 12.68
N GLU A 379 10.22 3.28 13.41
CA GLU A 379 10.19 3.36 14.87
C GLU A 379 11.37 2.66 15.52
N LEU A 380 11.72 1.43 15.07
CA LEU A 380 12.87 0.69 15.61
C LEU A 380 14.18 1.39 15.31
N TRP A 381 14.35 1.89 14.07
CA TRP A 381 15.52 2.66 13.67
C TRP A 381 15.65 3.94 14.51
N LEU A 382 14.58 4.68 14.69
CA LEU A 382 14.56 5.90 15.51
C LEU A 382 14.95 5.59 16.98
N LYS A 383 14.47 4.48 17.53
CA LYS A 383 14.82 4.03 18.87
C LYS A 383 16.32 3.69 18.97
N ARG A 384 16.87 3.04 17.97
CA ARG A 384 18.30 2.73 17.88
C ARG A 384 19.13 4.00 17.80
N GLU A 385 18.82 4.87 16.84
CA GLU A 385 19.59 6.06 16.52
C GLU A 385 19.65 7.06 17.72
N TYR A 386 18.54 7.23 18.39
CA TYR A 386 18.44 8.16 19.53
C TYR A 386 18.57 7.48 20.90
N ASN A 387 18.97 6.23 20.98
CA ASN A 387 19.10 5.44 22.22
C ASN A 387 17.84 5.52 23.11
N ILE A 388 16.65 5.41 22.49
CA ILE A 388 15.37 5.48 23.20
C ILE A 388 15.04 4.11 23.78
N LEU A 389 15.13 4.00 25.11
CA LEU A 389 14.74 2.79 25.84
C LEU A 389 13.22 2.79 26.11
N PRO A 390 12.54 1.63 26.08
CA PRO A 390 11.14 1.52 26.47
C PRO A 390 10.94 1.95 27.93
N ILE A 391 9.82 2.64 28.22
CA ILE A 391 9.42 3.01 29.58
C ILE A 391 9.39 1.74 30.44
N GLY A 392 10.13 1.71 31.54
CA GLY A 392 10.24 0.58 32.48
C GLY A 392 11.54 -0.24 32.41
N ILE A 393 12.43 -0.01 31.43
CA ILE A 393 13.76 -0.66 31.38
C ILE A 393 14.84 0.22 32.04
N GLU A 394 14.63 1.54 32.14
CA GLU A 394 15.58 2.47 32.79
C GLU A 394 16.00 2.06 34.20
N ASN A 395 15.11 1.38 34.93
CA ASN A 395 15.40 0.93 36.30
C ASN A 395 16.21 -0.38 36.39
N ARG A 396 16.24 -1.22 35.33
CA ARG A 396 17.03 -2.46 35.32
C ARG A 396 18.48 -2.24 34.88
N THR A 397 18.72 -1.34 33.95
CA THR A 397 20.08 -1.03 33.47
C THR A 397 20.87 -0.25 34.54
N LYS A 398 20.23 0.65 35.28
CA LYS A 398 20.91 1.35 36.41
C LYS A 398 21.27 0.41 37.55
N SER A 399 20.46 -0.61 37.83
CA SER A 399 20.81 -1.62 38.87
C SER A 399 21.97 -2.51 38.43
N VAL A 400 21.98 -2.95 37.16
CA VAL A 400 23.07 -3.81 36.65
C VAL A 400 24.40 -3.05 36.52
N VAL A 401 24.38 -1.78 36.08
CA VAL A 401 25.60 -0.95 36.04
C VAL A 401 26.12 -0.63 37.41
N ASN A 402 25.24 -0.38 38.39
CA ASN A 402 25.63 -0.14 39.78
C ASN A 402 26.16 -1.40 40.48
N GLU A 403 25.63 -2.61 40.19
CA GLU A 403 26.17 -3.86 40.70
C GLU A 403 27.54 -4.19 40.09
N THR A 404 27.71 -3.93 38.76
CA THR A 404 29.01 -4.16 38.08
C THR A 404 30.08 -3.20 38.60
N MET A 405 29.75 -1.93 38.82
CA MET A 405 30.68 -0.93 39.39
C MET A 405 30.99 -1.16 40.85
N SER A 406 30.07 -1.77 41.63
CA SER A 406 30.31 -2.14 43.04
C SER A 406 31.25 -3.36 43.16
N ASN A 407 31.23 -4.25 42.18
CA ASN A 407 32.12 -5.44 42.14
C ASN A 407 33.54 -5.14 41.67
N TYR A 408 33.79 -3.99 41.02
CA TYR A 408 35.11 -3.52 40.62
C TYR A 408 35.81 -2.66 41.70
N LYS A 409 35.17 -2.38 42.82
CA LYS A 409 35.72 -1.60 43.93
C LYS A 409 35.98 -2.44 45.19
N LYS A 410 35.93 -3.76 45.09
CA LYS A 410 36.44 -4.72 46.08
C LYS A 410 37.56 -5.49 45.40
#